data_7d68c60f93d1b3fa8637b818511ae1a4
#
_entry.id   7d68c60f93d1b3fa8637b818511ae1a4
#
_cell.length_a   1.000
_cell.length_b   1.000
_cell.length_c   1.000
_cell.angle_alpha   90.00
_cell.angle_beta   90.00
_cell.angle_gamma   90.00
#
_symmetry.space_group_name_H-M   'P 1'
#
loop_
_entity.id
_entity.type
_entity.pdbx_description
1 polymer ?
#
loop_
_entity_poly.entity_id
_entity_poly.type
_entity_poly.pdbx_seq_one_letter_code
_entity_poly.pdbx_strand_id
1 'polypeptide(L)'
;MCVPPPHTGWPFLSGVTAGVRVGDPVLRTGKPLSVELGPGILGSIFDGIQRPLRDIALLTRSIYIPRGTNVPALPRHLTWDFTPSKDLRVGSHVTGGDIFGTVMENSLIQHKIMVPPRSRGTVTYIAPPGHYSVSDVVLELEFQDSPEKLPMLQVWPVRQTRPVAEKLPANHPLLTGQRVLDALFPCVQGGTTAIPGAFGCGKTVISQSLSKYSNSDVIVYVGCGERGNEMSEVLRDFPELTMEVDGRTETIMKRTTLVANTSNMPVAAREASIYTGITLAEYFRDMGYHVSMMADSTSRWAEALREISGRLAEMPADSGYPAYLGARLASFYERAGRARCLGSPRREGSVSIVGAVSPPGGDFSDPVTSATLGIVQVFWGLDKKLAQRKHFPSVNWLISYSRYLRALEPHYEGLHPEFPALRRRAREILQEEEELAEIVQLVGKVGNGGMEGMGWGVRMDGDGDMGCGTGMEMRVME
;
A
#
# COMPACT_ATOMS: atom_id res chain seq x y z
N MET A 1 6.11 21.28 -20.02
CA MET A 1 6.83 20.00 -20.07
C MET A 1 7.95 20.03 -19.05
N CYS A 2 7.96 19.10 -18.11
CA CYS A 2 8.99 19.03 -17.07
C CYS A 2 10.00 17.94 -17.45
N VAL A 3 11.26 18.31 -17.60
CA VAL A 3 12.35 17.37 -17.91
C VAL A 3 13.30 17.34 -16.72
N PRO A 4 13.63 16.16 -16.15
CA PRO A 4 14.60 16.05 -15.07
C PRO A 4 16.04 16.37 -15.53
N PRO A 5 16.98 16.65 -14.62
CA PRO A 5 18.38 16.91 -14.96
C PRO A 5 19.06 15.67 -15.57
N PRO A 6 20.13 15.86 -16.36
CA PRO A 6 20.73 14.84 -17.23
C PRO A 6 21.30 13.60 -16.51
N HIS A 7 21.45 13.62 -15.20
CA HIS A 7 22.07 12.51 -14.43
C HIS A 7 21.06 11.54 -13.80
N THR A 8 19.74 11.73 -14.01
CA THR A 8 18.69 10.96 -13.30
C THR A 8 17.82 10.10 -14.23
N GLY A 9 18.31 9.71 -15.38
CA GLY A 9 17.53 8.90 -16.33
C GLY A 9 16.58 9.73 -17.20
N TRP A 10 15.84 9.05 -18.03
CA TRP A 10 15.00 9.57 -19.11
C TRP A 10 14.08 10.73 -18.73
N PRO A 11 13.92 11.74 -19.61
CA PRO A 11 13.00 12.85 -19.37
C PRO A 11 11.56 12.34 -19.25
N PHE A 12 10.94 12.63 -18.12
CA PHE A 12 9.58 12.24 -17.85
C PHE A 12 8.61 13.32 -18.33
N LEU A 13 7.90 13.04 -19.42
CA LEU A 13 6.86 13.91 -19.95
C LEU A 13 5.51 13.48 -19.35
N SER A 14 5.09 14.12 -18.26
CA SER A 14 3.75 13.90 -17.73
C SER A 14 2.75 14.77 -18.49
N GLY A 15 1.84 14.15 -19.23
CA GLY A 15 0.76 14.86 -19.91
C GLY A 15 0.51 14.38 -21.34
N VAL A 16 -0.54 14.90 -21.93
CA VAL A 16 -0.87 14.65 -23.34
C VAL A 16 0.11 15.39 -24.23
N THR A 17 0.89 14.64 -24.99
CA THR A 17 1.89 15.18 -25.93
C THR A 17 1.29 15.55 -27.30
N ALA A 18 -0.02 15.32 -27.50
CA ALA A 18 -0.69 15.70 -28.74
C ALA A 18 -0.59 17.22 -28.99
N GLY A 19 -0.12 17.59 -30.20
CA GLY A 19 0.04 18.98 -30.62
C GLY A 19 1.40 19.60 -30.23
N VAL A 20 2.30 18.89 -29.58
CA VAL A 20 3.68 19.35 -29.34
C VAL A 20 4.47 19.28 -30.63
N ARG A 21 5.20 20.36 -30.97
CA ARG A 21 5.98 20.50 -32.18
C ARG A 21 7.46 20.69 -31.84
N VAL A 22 8.30 20.39 -32.81
CA VAL A 22 9.72 20.74 -32.74
C VAL A 22 9.85 22.26 -32.64
N GLY A 23 10.60 22.73 -31.64
CA GLY A 23 10.77 24.17 -31.36
C GLY A 23 9.88 24.70 -30.25
N ASP A 24 8.92 23.91 -29.73
CA ASP A 24 8.13 24.32 -28.57
C ASP A 24 9.02 24.46 -27.31
N PRO A 25 8.76 25.46 -26.45
CA PRO A 25 9.59 25.70 -25.28
C PRO A 25 9.51 24.57 -24.30
N VAL A 26 10.65 24.13 -23.76
CA VAL A 26 10.77 23.10 -22.72
C VAL A 26 11.26 23.75 -21.43
N LEU A 27 10.41 23.75 -20.41
CA LEU A 27 10.77 24.23 -19.08
C LEU A 27 11.33 23.08 -18.24
N ARG A 28 12.58 23.20 -17.80
CA ARG A 28 13.21 22.23 -16.90
C ARG A 28 12.89 22.57 -15.46
N THR A 29 12.40 21.57 -14.70
CA THR A 29 12.10 21.74 -13.26
C THR A 29 13.37 21.76 -12.39
N GLY A 30 14.51 21.32 -12.92
CA GLY A 30 15.77 21.22 -12.17
C GLY A 30 15.82 20.11 -11.11
N LYS A 31 14.72 19.39 -10.89
CA LYS A 31 14.62 18.30 -9.93
C LYS A 31 13.92 17.08 -10.53
N PRO A 32 14.22 15.85 -10.07
CA PRO A 32 13.47 14.66 -10.46
C PRO A 32 12.03 14.75 -9.97
N LEU A 33 11.16 13.85 -10.46
CA LEU A 33 9.80 13.72 -9.94
C LEU A 33 9.83 13.54 -8.44
N SER A 34 9.23 14.47 -7.72
CA SER A 34 9.28 14.56 -6.26
C SER A 34 7.90 14.80 -5.71
N VAL A 35 7.69 14.38 -4.47
CA VAL A 35 6.46 14.61 -3.70
C VAL A 35 6.69 15.60 -2.58
N GLU A 36 5.65 16.28 -2.20
CA GLU A 36 5.59 17.15 -1.02
C GLU A 36 5.14 16.32 0.18
N LEU A 37 5.90 16.38 1.26
CA LEU A 37 5.69 15.63 2.49
C LEU A 37 5.50 16.60 3.65
N GLY A 38 4.34 16.54 4.31
CA GLY A 38 3.99 17.44 5.41
C GLY A 38 2.56 17.23 5.89
N PRO A 39 2.07 18.01 6.85
CA PRO A 39 0.69 17.95 7.30
C PRO A 39 -0.31 18.23 6.16
N GLY A 40 -1.42 17.49 6.14
CA GLY A 40 -2.46 17.57 5.10
C GLY A 40 -2.42 16.46 4.07
N ILE A 41 -1.57 15.45 4.25
CA ILE A 41 -1.55 14.25 3.39
C ILE A 41 -2.74 13.35 3.71
N LEU A 42 -3.04 13.14 4.99
CA LEU A 42 -4.13 12.25 5.41
C LEU A 42 -5.49 12.82 5.06
N GLY A 43 -6.41 11.95 4.66
CA GLY A 43 -7.73 12.34 4.18
C GLY A 43 -7.75 12.92 2.77
N SER A 44 -6.60 13.13 2.15
CA SER A 44 -6.48 13.69 0.80
C SER A 44 -6.51 12.60 -0.27
N ILE A 45 -6.98 13.01 -1.45
CA ILE A 45 -7.04 12.18 -2.66
C ILE A 45 -6.15 12.81 -3.70
N PHE A 46 -5.08 12.12 -4.05
CA PHE A 46 -4.09 12.56 -5.03
C PHE A 46 -4.17 11.77 -6.32
N ASP A 47 -3.65 12.34 -7.39
CA ASP A 47 -3.33 11.58 -8.60
C ASP A 47 -1.93 10.93 -8.52
N GLY A 48 -1.52 10.22 -9.59
CA GLY A 48 -0.24 9.51 -9.63
C GLY A 48 1.01 10.38 -9.46
N ILE A 49 0.91 11.69 -9.63
CA ILE A 49 2.00 12.67 -9.44
C ILE A 49 1.73 13.64 -8.28
N GLN A 50 0.88 13.22 -7.36
CA GLN A 50 0.50 13.96 -6.14
C GLN A 50 -0.24 15.28 -6.41
N ARG A 51 -1.06 15.39 -7.45
CA ARG A 51 -1.96 16.54 -7.57
C ARG A 51 -3.24 16.28 -6.77
N PRO A 52 -3.71 17.24 -5.95
CA PRO A 52 -4.91 17.07 -5.13
C PRO A 52 -6.16 17.14 -6.01
N LEU A 53 -6.84 16.01 -6.21
CA LEU A 53 -7.97 15.90 -7.14
C LEU A 53 -9.17 16.72 -6.69
N ARG A 54 -9.44 16.78 -5.39
CA ARG A 54 -10.54 17.54 -4.81
C ARG A 54 -10.38 19.05 -5.06
N ASP A 55 -9.19 19.56 -4.81
CA ASP A 55 -8.90 21.00 -4.97
C ASP A 55 -8.94 21.41 -6.45
N ILE A 56 -8.44 20.54 -7.34
CA ILE A 56 -8.53 20.73 -8.78
C ILE A 56 -10.00 20.78 -9.22
N ALA A 57 -10.84 19.88 -8.77
CA ALA A 57 -12.26 19.87 -9.10
C ALA A 57 -12.99 21.12 -8.63
N LEU A 58 -12.68 21.59 -7.42
CA LEU A 58 -13.23 22.85 -6.87
C LEU A 58 -12.77 24.09 -7.66
N LEU A 59 -11.49 24.13 -8.03
CA LEU A 59 -10.90 25.25 -8.79
C LEU A 59 -11.44 25.33 -10.21
N THR A 60 -11.50 24.19 -10.89
CA THR A 60 -11.86 24.14 -12.32
C THR A 60 -13.36 24.03 -12.56
N ARG A 61 -14.12 23.60 -11.53
CA ARG A 61 -15.56 23.28 -11.63
C ARG A 61 -15.87 22.32 -12.79
N SER A 62 -14.92 21.44 -13.11
CA SER A 62 -14.98 20.49 -14.21
C SER A 62 -14.71 19.07 -13.69
N ILE A 63 -15.36 18.09 -14.32
CA ILE A 63 -15.06 16.67 -14.10
C ILE A 63 -13.75 16.24 -14.77
N TYR A 64 -13.19 17.07 -15.65
CA TYR A 64 -11.92 16.82 -16.33
C TYR A 64 -10.83 17.70 -15.72
N ILE A 65 -9.62 17.17 -15.67
CA ILE A 65 -8.43 17.94 -15.27
C ILE A 65 -7.93 18.72 -16.48
N PRO A 66 -8.07 20.06 -16.52
CA PRO A 66 -7.59 20.87 -17.63
C PRO A 66 -6.06 20.83 -17.73
N ARG A 67 -5.56 21.05 -18.95
CA ARG A 67 -4.11 21.20 -19.19
C ARG A 67 -3.58 22.46 -18.49
N GLY A 68 -2.36 22.36 -17.98
CA GLY A 68 -1.69 23.52 -17.34
C GLY A 68 -2.17 23.83 -15.93
N THR A 69 -3.11 23.06 -15.37
CA THR A 69 -3.53 23.22 -13.97
C THR A 69 -2.36 22.86 -13.04
N ASN A 70 -1.89 23.86 -12.31
CA ASN A 70 -0.83 23.71 -11.31
C ASN A 70 -1.38 24.08 -9.95
N VAL A 71 -1.63 23.08 -9.11
CA VAL A 71 -2.10 23.23 -7.73
C VAL A 71 -1.04 22.60 -6.83
N PRO A 72 -0.64 23.26 -5.74
CA PRO A 72 0.27 22.66 -4.76
C PRO A 72 -0.30 21.38 -4.20
N ALA A 73 0.54 20.39 -3.94
CA ALA A 73 0.09 19.10 -3.42
C ALA A 73 -0.50 19.22 -2.01
N LEU A 74 0.08 20.08 -1.18
CA LEU A 74 -0.42 20.35 0.16
C LEU A 74 -1.06 21.75 0.23
N PRO A 75 -2.15 21.92 1.00
CA PRO A 75 -2.86 23.20 1.11
C PRO A 75 -1.99 24.24 1.81
N ARG A 76 -1.69 25.36 1.12
CA ARG A 76 -0.87 26.46 1.65
C ARG A 76 -1.68 27.44 2.50
N HIS A 77 -3.00 27.43 2.35
CA HIS A 77 -3.92 28.34 3.06
C HIS A 77 -4.32 27.82 4.44
N LEU A 78 -4.09 26.55 4.74
CA LEU A 78 -4.37 25.97 6.04
C LEU A 78 -3.21 26.24 7.00
N THR A 79 -3.57 26.58 8.23
CA THR A 79 -2.62 26.72 9.34
C THR A 79 -2.76 25.56 10.30
N TRP A 80 -1.63 25.15 10.85
CA TRP A 80 -1.51 23.99 11.72
C TRP A 80 -0.94 24.42 13.07
N ASP A 81 -1.46 23.83 14.15
CA ASP A 81 -0.96 24.04 15.50
C ASP A 81 0.40 23.36 15.68
N PHE A 82 1.47 24.12 15.48
CA PHE A 82 2.82 23.64 15.66
C PHE A 82 3.23 23.71 17.13
N THR A 83 3.73 22.59 17.66
CA THR A 83 4.31 22.50 18.99
C THR A 83 5.76 22.04 18.86
N PRO A 84 6.75 22.88 19.21
CA PRO A 84 8.16 22.51 19.14
C PRO A 84 8.49 21.40 20.16
N SER A 85 9.49 20.59 19.85
CA SER A 85 10.01 19.58 20.79
C SER A 85 10.61 20.24 22.02
N LYS A 86 10.31 19.70 23.19
CA LYS A 86 10.85 20.20 24.48
C LYS A 86 12.36 19.93 24.63
N ASP A 87 12.86 18.94 23.88
CA ASP A 87 14.25 18.49 23.96
C ASP A 87 15.20 19.31 23.10
N LEU A 88 14.66 20.17 22.20
CA LEU A 88 15.45 20.99 21.30
C LEU A 88 15.43 22.47 21.72
N ARG A 89 16.62 23.06 21.70
CA ARG A 89 16.85 24.49 22.01
C ARG A 89 17.79 25.08 20.97
N VAL A 90 17.79 26.39 20.87
CA VAL A 90 18.81 27.13 20.11
C VAL A 90 20.19 26.72 20.62
N GLY A 91 21.11 26.37 19.70
CA GLY A 91 22.42 25.81 20.01
C GLY A 91 22.46 24.27 20.02
N SER A 92 21.32 23.57 20.01
CA SER A 92 21.33 22.10 19.88
C SER A 92 21.79 21.67 18.49
N HIS A 93 22.60 20.60 18.42
CA HIS A 93 22.96 19.99 17.15
C HIS A 93 21.91 18.97 16.74
N VAL A 94 21.42 19.03 15.50
CA VAL A 94 20.41 18.11 14.95
C VAL A 94 20.91 17.44 13.67
N THR A 95 20.39 16.25 13.45
CA THR A 95 20.70 15.43 12.27
C THR A 95 19.42 15.02 11.55
N GLY A 96 19.58 14.52 10.32
CA GLY A 96 18.44 14.06 9.53
C GLY A 96 17.58 13.03 10.27
N GLY A 97 16.29 13.27 10.32
CA GLY A 97 15.30 12.43 10.98
C GLY A 97 14.97 12.83 12.42
N ASP A 98 15.70 13.78 13.03
CA ASP A 98 15.34 14.30 14.36
C ASP A 98 13.96 14.96 14.32
N ILE A 99 13.11 14.69 15.31
CA ILE A 99 11.80 15.29 15.46
C ILE A 99 11.96 16.62 16.18
N PHE A 100 11.69 17.73 15.50
CA PHE A 100 11.80 19.06 16.08
C PHE A 100 10.48 19.69 16.47
N GLY A 101 9.36 19.09 16.05
CA GLY A 101 8.04 19.56 16.44
C GLY A 101 6.95 18.55 16.08
N THR A 102 5.75 18.84 16.53
CA THR A 102 4.56 18.02 16.28
C THR A 102 3.36 18.90 15.92
N VAL A 103 2.46 18.33 15.13
CA VAL A 103 1.21 18.92 14.72
C VAL A 103 0.12 17.86 14.88
N MET A 104 -1.02 18.23 15.46
CA MET A 104 -2.19 17.32 15.45
C MET A 104 -2.89 17.46 14.10
N GLU A 105 -2.62 16.52 13.17
CA GLU A 105 -3.25 16.53 11.84
C GLU A 105 -4.74 16.22 11.92
N ASN A 106 -5.11 15.29 12.81
CA ASN A 106 -6.49 14.94 13.12
C ASN A 106 -6.58 14.26 14.50
N SER A 107 -7.79 13.79 14.88
CA SER A 107 -8.03 13.14 16.18
C SER A 107 -7.23 11.84 16.40
N LEU A 108 -6.71 11.21 15.35
CA LEU A 108 -6.04 9.91 15.40
C LEU A 108 -4.52 10.02 15.25
N ILE A 109 -4.04 10.96 14.44
CA ILE A 109 -2.64 11.01 14.01
C ILE A 109 -1.98 12.32 14.45
N GLN A 110 -0.93 12.18 15.22
CA GLN A 110 0.00 13.24 15.54
C GLN A 110 1.11 13.28 14.49
N HIS A 111 1.09 14.27 13.63
CA HIS A 111 2.12 14.45 12.61
C HIS A 111 3.42 14.94 13.25
N LYS A 112 4.49 14.17 13.10
CA LYS A 112 5.81 14.49 13.66
C LYS A 112 6.63 15.19 12.60
N ILE A 113 7.01 16.43 12.86
CA ILE A 113 7.82 17.22 11.93
C ILE A 113 9.28 16.90 12.15
N MET A 114 9.94 16.40 11.09
CA MET A 114 11.28 15.85 11.15
C MET A 114 12.26 16.69 10.32
N VAL A 115 13.49 16.74 10.75
CA VAL A 115 14.59 17.28 9.93
C VAL A 115 14.75 16.41 8.68
N PRO A 116 14.83 17.00 7.46
CA PRO A 116 15.05 16.23 6.25
C PRO A 116 16.27 15.31 6.37
N PRO A 117 16.23 14.08 5.80
CA PRO A 117 17.29 13.09 6.02
C PRO A 117 18.73 13.52 5.64
N ARG A 118 18.84 14.53 4.79
CA ARG A 118 20.15 15.05 4.32
C ARG A 118 20.61 16.30 5.03
N SER A 119 19.72 16.93 5.81
CA SER A 119 20.01 18.16 6.54
C SER A 119 20.63 17.84 7.90
N ARG A 120 21.55 18.66 8.33
CA ARG A 120 22.21 18.60 9.64
C ARG A 120 22.73 19.97 10.00
N GLY A 121 22.85 20.28 11.26
CA GLY A 121 23.42 21.54 11.71
C GLY A 121 23.09 21.88 13.15
N THR A 122 23.49 23.07 13.56
CA THR A 122 23.14 23.63 14.86
C THR A 122 21.89 24.49 14.70
N VAL A 123 20.94 24.35 15.61
CA VAL A 123 19.70 25.14 15.62
C VAL A 123 20.00 26.60 15.96
N THR A 124 19.73 27.49 15.03
CA THR A 124 19.84 28.95 15.24
C THR A 124 18.50 29.57 15.60
N TYR A 125 17.41 29.01 15.07
CA TYR A 125 16.05 29.43 15.37
C TYR A 125 15.09 28.26 15.38
N ILE A 126 14.15 28.25 16.33
CA ILE A 126 12.99 27.36 16.37
C ILE A 126 11.75 28.18 16.67
N ALA A 127 10.68 27.98 15.88
CA ALA A 127 9.45 28.70 16.03
C ALA A 127 8.75 28.38 17.37
N PRO A 128 8.17 29.37 18.07
CA PRO A 128 7.38 29.13 19.26
C PRO A 128 6.09 28.38 18.92
N PRO A 129 5.38 27.80 19.92
CA PRO A 129 4.06 27.22 19.70
C PRO A 129 3.12 28.24 19.06
N GLY A 130 2.41 27.83 18.00
CA GLY A 130 1.53 28.72 17.27
C GLY A 130 0.99 28.12 15.98
N HIS A 131 0.24 28.92 15.24
CA HIS A 131 -0.37 28.54 13.98
C HIS A 131 0.54 28.90 12.80
N TYR A 132 0.99 27.91 12.07
CA TYR A 132 1.88 28.07 10.91
C TYR A 132 1.33 27.33 9.69
N SER A 133 1.56 27.89 8.52
CA SER A 133 1.33 27.18 7.27
C SER A 133 2.45 26.17 7.01
N VAL A 134 2.21 25.21 6.11
CA VAL A 134 3.24 24.22 5.75
C VAL A 134 4.49 24.84 5.11
N SER A 135 4.40 26.09 4.63
CA SER A 135 5.48 26.81 3.95
C SER A 135 6.27 27.73 4.88
N ASP A 136 5.73 28.04 6.07
CA ASP A 136 6.37 28.93 7.00
C ASP A 136 7.63 28.30 7.58
N VAL A 137 8.67 29.11 7.77
CA VAL A 137 9.94 28.64 8.34
C VAL A 137 9.74 28.42 9.83
N VAL A 138 9.88 27.19 10.29
CA VAL A 138 9.71 26.78 11.68
C VAL A 138 11.02 26.36 12.34
N LEU A 139 12.08 26.12 11.55
CA LEU A 139 13.40 25.79 12.04
C LEU A 139 14.47 26.41 11.13
N GLU A 140 15.52 26.98 11.72
CA GLU A 140 16.72 27.38 10.98
C GLU A 140 17.92 26.63 11.54
N LEU A 141 18.73 26.10 10.64
CA LEU A 141 19.95 25.36 10.95
C LEU A 141 21.15 26.08 10.34
N GLU A 142 22.28 25.99 10.98
CA GLU A 142 23.56 26.45 10.46
C GLU A 142 24.55 25.32 10.44
N PHE A 143 25.14 25.08 9.28
CA PHE A 143 26.20 24.08 9.08
C PHE A 143 27.26 24.63 8.13
N GLN A 144 28.52 24.73 8.62
CA GLN A 144 29.65 25.26 7.85
C GLN A 144 29.34 26.63 7.23
N ASP A 145 28.89 27.58 8.06
CA ASP A 145 28.50 28.96 7.67
C ASP A 145 27.41 29.04 6.59
N SER A 146 26.69 27.94 6.35
CA SER A 146 25.56 27.88 5.43
C SER A 146 24.27 27.75 6.21
N PRO A 147 23.41 28.79 6.22
CA PRO A 147 22.10 28.72 6.87
C PRO A 147 21.11 27.95 6.01
N GLU A 148 20.39 27.01 6.61
CA GLU A 148 19.28 26.27 5.99
C GLU A 148 17.98 26.60 6.72
N LYS A 149 16.96 27.03 5.95
CA LYS A 149 15.62 27.35 6.47
C LYS A 149 14.67 26.21 6.18
N LEU A 150 14.12 25.62 7.23
CA LEU A 150 13.27 24.44 7.13
C LEU A 150 11.81 24.78 7.49
N PRO A 151 10.90 24.64 6.55
CA PRO A 151 9.46 24.66 6.81
C PRO A 151 8.98 23.27 7.31
N MET A 152 7.69 23.14 7.61
CA MET A 152 7.08 21.85 7.91
C MET A 152 7.00 20.93 6.69
N LEU A 153 7.18 21.48 5.50
CA LEU A 153 7.15 20.78 4.22
C LEU A 153 8.53 20.23 3.85
N GLN A 154 8.57 18.99 3.41
CA GLN A 154 9.74 18.37 2.79
C GLN A 154 9.44 18.01 1.34
N VAL A 155 10.43 18.07 0.47
CA VAL A 155 10.34 17.59 -0.91
C VAL A 155 11.26 16.39 -1.08
N TRP A 156 10.70 15.26 -1.56
CA TRP A 156 11.47 14.02 -1.71
C TRP A 156 11.27 13.38 -3.08
N PRO A 157 12.36 12.92 -3.76
CA PRO A 157 12.27 12.22 -5.04
C PRO A 157 11.60 10.84 -4.87
N VAL A 158 10.54 10.57 -5.63
CA VAL A 158 9.72 9.36 -5.46
C VAL A 158 10.46 8.04 -5.72
N ARG A 159 11.46 8.07 -6.61
CA ARG A 159 12.26 6.87 -6.95
C ARG A 159 13.41 6.61 -5.98
N GLN A 160 13.64 7.52 -5.05
CA GLN A 160 14.69 7.38 -4.04
C GLN A 160 14.08 6.88 -2.74
N THR A 161 14.55 5.72 -2.27
CA THR A 161 14.17 5.17 -0.97
C THR A 161 14.57 6.13 0.16
N ARG A 162 13.71 6.35 1.14
CA ARG A 162 14.05 7.14 2.32
C ARG A 162 14.97 6.33 3.22
N PRO A 163 16.09 6.92 3.66
CA PRO A 163 17.07 6.20 4.44
C PRO A 163 16.54 5.83 5.84
N VAL A 164 17.04 4.73 6.36
CA VAL A 164 16.76 4.21 7.70
C VAL A 164 18.08 3.94 8.42
N ALA A 165 18.05 3.93 9.76
CA ALA A 165 19.22 3.60 10.54
C ALA A 165 19.57 2.11 10.43
N GLU A 166 18.53 1.25 10.49
CA GLU A 166 18.69 -0.20 10.45
C GLU A 166 17.38 -0.86 10.00
N LYS A 167 17.46 -1.91 9.19
CA LYS A 167 16.32 -2.79 8.92
C LYS A 167 16.19 -3.83 10.04
N LEU A 168 15.00 -4.01 10.57
CA LEU A 168 14.69 -4.92 11.66
C LEU A 168 14.03 -6.20 11.15
N PRO A 169 14.14 -7.31 11.90
CA PRO A 169 13.42 -8.53 11.55
C PRO A 169 11.91 -8.33 11.66
N ALA A 170 11.19 -8.96 10.74
CA ALA A 170 9.74 -8.92 10.67
C ALA A 170 9.15 -10.07 11.48
N ASN A 171 8.87 -9.85 12.76
CA ASN A 171 8.40 -10.84 13.74
C ASN A 171 7.09 -10.46 14.44
N HIS A 172 6.41 -9.42 13.97
CA HIS A 172 5.11 -8.99 14.48
C HIS A 172 4.05 -9.21 13.40
N PRO A 173 2.89 -9.82 13.72
CA PRO A 173 1.85 -10.08 12.74
C PRO A 173 1.21 -8.77 12.27
N LEU A 174 0.94 -8.71 10.96
CA LEU A 174 0.01 -7.77 10.37
C LEU A 174 -1.36 -8.44 10.36
N LEU A 175 -2.28 -7.96 11.16
CA LEU A 175 -3.65 -8.45 11.18
C LEU A 175 -4.43 -7.82 10.03
N THR A 176 -5.10 -8.65 9.24
CA THR A 176 -5.90 -8.20 8.09
C THR A 176 -7.37 -8.03 8.43
N GLY A 177 -7.81 -8.60 9.55
CA GLY A 177 -9.20 -8.70 9.94
C GLY A 177 -9.96 -9.84 9.26
N GLN A 178 -9.28 -10.64 8.43
CA GLN A 178 -9.81 -11.85 7.79
C GLN A 178 -9.21 -13.07 8.46
N ARG A 179 -10.00 -13.81 9.25
CA ARG A 179 -9.53 -14.95 10.05
C ARG A 179 -8.79 -16.00 9.22
N VAL A 180 -9.28 -16.29 8.01
CA VAL A 180 -8.66 -17.27 7.10
C VAL A 180 -7.23 -16.84 6.72
N LEU A 181 -7.03 -15.56 6.40
CA LEU A 181 -5.72 -15.03 6.04
C LEU A 181 -4.79 -14.98 7.25
N ASP A 182 -5.28 -14.47 8.36
CA ASP A 182 -4.47 -14.29 9.57
C ASP A 182 -4.09 -15.64 10.21
N ALA A 183 -4.97 -16.64 10.16
CA ALA A 183 -4.71 -17.95 10.72
C ALA A 183 -3.83 -18.83 9.82
N LEU A 184 -4.16 -18.95 8.52
CA LEU A 184 -3.53 -19.91 7.63
C LEU A 184 -2.35 -19.34 6.84
N PHE A 185 -2.41 -18.05 6.45
CA PHE A 185 -1.42 -17.38 5.60
C PHE A 185 -1.02 -16.01 6.14
N PRO A 186 -0.54 -15.94 7.40
CA PRO A 186 -0.30 -14.67 8.06
C PRO A 186 0.78 -13.84 7.37
N CYS A 187 0.58 -12.52 7.39
CA CYS A 187 1.58 -11.53 7.02
C CYS A 187 2.22 -10.93 8.28
N VAL A 188 3.28 -10.18 8.09
CA VAL A 188 3.99 -9.45 9.16
C VAL A 188 3.99 -7.96 8.89
N GLN A 189 4.14 -7.15 9.92
CA GLN A 189 4.42 -5.72 9.78
C GLN A 189 5.76 -5.54 9.10
N GLY A 190 5.76 -4.83 7.97
CA GLY A 190 6.92 -4.73 7.09
C GLY A 190 7.04 -5.86 6.08
N GLY A 191 6.02 -6.71 5.94
CA GLY A 191 5.99 -7.81 4.99
C GLY A 191 5.54 -7.42 3.58
N THR A 192 5.74 -8.36 2.65
CA THR A 192 5.33 -8.24 1.27
C THR A 192 4.31 -9.32 0.92
N THR A 193 3.18 -8.91 0.40
CA THR A 193 2.06 -9.79 0.09
C THR A 193 1.56 -9.52 -1.33
N ALA A 194 1.23 -10.57 -2.07
CA ALA A 194 0.50 -10.46 -3.33
C ALA A 194 -0.88 -11.10 -3.21
N ILE A 195 -1.87 -10.44 -3.83
CA ILE A 195 -3.24 -10.94 -3.97
C ILE A 195 -3.52 -11.13 -5.47
N PRO A 196 -3.10 -12.23 -6.07
CA PRO A 196 -3.45 -12.50 -7.45
C PRO A 196 -4.85 -13.12 -7.54
N GLY A 197 -5.57 -12.74 -8.57
CA GLY A 197 -6.87 -13.31 -8.85
C GLY A 197 -7.52 -12.69 -10.08
N ALA A 198 -8.40 -13.42 -10.71
CA ALA A 198 -9.19 -12.92 -11.82
C ALA A 198 -10.09 -11.75 -11.37
N PHE A 199 -10.66 -11.06 -12.34
CA PHE A 199 -11.66 -10.03 -12.08
C PHE A 199 -12.87 -10.62 -11.34
N GLY A 200 -13.37 -9.89 -10.33
CA GLY A 200 -14.55 -10.32 -9.53
C GLY A 200 -14.24 -11.34 -8.42
N CYS A 201 -12.99 -11.71 -8.17
CA CYS A 201 -12.64 -12.62 -7.08
C CYS A 201 -12.53 -11.96 -5.70
N GLY A 202 -12.79 -10.65 -5.59
CA GLY A 202 -12.82 -9.95 -4.30
C GLY A 202 -11.50 -9.32 -3.85
N LYS A 203 -10.55 -9.04 -4.77
CA LYS A 203 -9.28 -8.36 -4.46
C LYS A 203 -9.50 -7.03 -3.73
N THR A 204 -10.31 -6.16 -4.31
CA THR A 204 -10.62 -4.84 -3.75
C THR A 204 -11.32 -4.94 -2.39
N VAL A 205 -12.21 -5.93 -2.21
CA VAL A 205 -12.88 -6.17 -0.91
C VAL A 205 -11.89 -6.57 0.17
N ILE A 206 -10.89 -7.41 -0.14
CA ILE A 206 -9.82 -7.75 0.81
C ILE A 206 -9.01 -6.50 1.17
N SER A 207 -8.68 -5.66 0.19
CA SER A 207 -7.96 -4.39 0.41
C SER A 207 -8.77 -3.43 1.28
N GLN A 208 -10.08 -3.31 1.07
CA GLN A 208 -10.98 -2.51 1.91
C GLN A 208 -11.08 -3.07 3.34
N SER A 209 -11.19 -4.40 3.48
CA SER A 209 -11.20 -5.07 4.78
C SER A 209 -9.91 -4.79 5.56
N LEU A 210 -8.76 -4.90 4.90
CA LEU A 210 -7.46 -4.59 5.48
C LEU A 210 -7.37 -3.12 5.89
N SER A 211 -7.92 -2.20 5.09
CA SER A 211 -7.97 -0.79 5.43
C SER A 211 -8.79 -0.50 6.68
N LYS A 212 -9.87 -1.25 6.88
CA LYS A 212 -10.79 -1.07 8.01
C LYS A 212 -10.30 -1.75 9.29
N TYR A 213 -9.82 -2.98 9.19
CA TYR A 213 -9.60 -3.86 10.34
C TYR A 213 -8.12 -4.10 10.68
N SER A 214 -7.18 -3.63 9.84
CA SER A 214 -5.77 -3.87 10.13
C SER A 214 -5.29 -3.11 11.37
N ASN A 215 -4.29 -3.71 12.00
CA ASN A 215 -3.56 -3.11 13.11
C ASN A 215 -2.49 -2.11 12.64
N SER A 216 -2.64 -1.56 11.44
CA SER A 216 -1.78 -0.48 10.92
C SER A 216 -2.29 0.88 11.39
N ASP A 217 -1.35 1.79 11.70
CA ASP A 217 -1.67 3.15 12.11
C ASP A 217 -2.13 4.00 10.91
N VAL A 218 -1.45 3.84 9.77
CA VAL A 218 -1.69 4.61 8.54
C VAL A 218 -1.88 3.68 7.36
N ILE A 219 -2.78 4.06 6.48
CA ILE A 219 -3.11 3.34 5.25
C ILE A 219 -2.79 4.23 4.05
N VAL A 220 -2.07 3.68 3.08
CA VAL A 220 -1.85 4.31 1.79
C VAL A 220 -2.45 3.42 0.71
N TYR A 221 -3.55 3.83 0.12
CA TYR A 221 -4.20 3.08 -0.96
C TYR A 221 -3.84 3.69 -2.31
N VAL A 222 -3.31 2.88 -3.20
CA VAL A 222 -2.90 3.29 -4.56
C VAL A 222 -3.71 2.52 -5.58
N GLY A 223 -4.67 3.20 -6.19
CA GLY A 223 -5.37 2.71 -7.37
C GLY A 223 -4.53 3.01 -8.61
N CYS A 224 -3.85 2.00 -9.14
CA CYS A 224 -2.96 2.13 -10.26
C CYS A 224 -3.58 1.60 -11.55
N GLY A 225 -4.12 2.47 -12.38
CA GLY A 225 -4.69 2.12 -13.67
C GLY A 225 -6.04 1.37 -13.59
N GLU A 226 -6.71 1.43 -12.45
CA GLU A 226 -8.03 0.84 -12.29
C GLU A 226 -9.08 1.53 -13.16
N ARG A 227 -10.18 0.84 -13.39
CA ARG A 227 -11.30 1.40 -14.17
C ARG A 227 -11.95 2.54 -13.39
N GLY A 228 -12.45 3.53 -14.11
CA GLY A 228 -13.08 4.69 -13.48
C GLY A 228 -14.25 4.35 -12.57
N ASN A 229 -15.07 3.34 -12.93
CA ASN A 229 -16.18 2.86 -12.10
C ASN A 229 -15.70 2.18 -10.79
N GLU A 230 -14.70 1.32 -10.85
CA GLU A 230 -14.11 0.66 -9.67
C GLU A 230 -13.49 1.69 -8.73
N MET A 231 -12.74 2.64 -9.29
CA MET A 231 -12.18 3.73 -8.50
C MET A 231 -13.24 4.62 -7.89
N SER A 232 -14.35 4.89 -8.60
CA SER A 232 -15.45 5.69 -8.06
C SER A 232 -16.17 4.98 -6.90
N GLU A 233 -16.28 3.66 -6.93
CA GLU A 233 -16.77 2.86 -5.81
C GLU A 233 -15.85 2.99 -4.60
N VAL A 234 -14.55 2.82 -4.78
CA VAL A 234 -13.57 3.02 -3.70
C VAL A 234 -13.66 4.44 -3.12
N LEU A 235 -13.72 5.47 -3.97
CA LEU A 235 -13.80 6.86 -3.53
C LEU A 235 -15.11 7.20 -2.80
N ARG A 236 -16.20 6.48 -3.09
CA ARG A 236 -17.48 6.59 -2.38
C ARG A 236 -17.46 5.82 -1.08
N ASP A 237 -16.99 4.56 -1.11
CA ASP A 237 -17.11 3.64 0.01
C ASP A 237 -16.11 3.96 1.13
N PHE A 238 -14.87 4.37 0.80
CA PHE A 238 -13.86 4.68 1.82
C PHE A 238 -14.27 5.77 2.83
N PRO A 239 -14.88 6.90 2.42
CA PRO A 239 -15.37 7.89 3.38
C PRO A 239 -16.51 7.39 4.27
N GLU A 240 -17.28 6.39 3.82
CA GLU A 240 -18.39 5.80 4.58
C GLU A 240 -17.91 4.74 5.58
N LEU A 241 -16.72 4.17 5.35
CA LEU A 241 -16.14 3.19 6.27
C LEU A 241 -15.74 3.87 7.58
N THR A 242 -16.18 3.28 8.67
CA THR A 242 -15.87 3.74 10.02
C THR A 242 -15.13 2.69 10.81
N MET A 243 -14.38 3.14 11.80
CA MET A 243 -13.67 2.32 12.77
C MET A 243 -13.98 2.84 14.18
N GLU A 244 -13.94 1.96 15.16
CA GLU A 244 -14.05 2.35 16.55
C GLU A 244 -12.64 2.53 17.15
N VAL A 245 -12.40 3.71 17.73
CA VAL A 245 -11.17 4.03 18.45
C VAL A 245 -11.56 4.70 19.76
N ASP A 246 -11.14 4.12 20.87
CA ASP A 246 -11.41 4.62 22.23
C ASP A 246 -12.90 4.91 22.47
N GLY A 247 -13.79 4.04 21.97
CA GLY A 247 -15.24 4.17 22.11
C GLY A 247 -15.88 5.28 21.27
N ARG A 248 -15.15 5.84 20.30
CA ARG A 248 -15.66 6.82 19.31
C ARG A 248 -15.63 6.22 17.92
N THR A 249 -16.68 6.48 17.15
CA THR A 249 -16.76 6.09 15.76
C THR A 249 -16.09 7.15 14.90
N GLU A 250 -14.99 6.79 14.24
CA GLU A 250 -14.23 7.68 13.37
C GLU A 250 -14.19 7.15 11.94
N THR A 251 -14.13 8.04 10.95
CA THR A 251 -13.97 7.62 9.56
C THR A 251 -12.54 7.13 9.31
N ILE A 252 -12.38 6.06 8.52
CA ILE A 252 -11.06 5.53 8.16
C ILE A 252 -10.23 6.52 7.33
N MET A 253 -10.86 7.50 6.69
CA MET A 253 -10.17 8.55 5.94
C MET A 253 -9.20 9.37 6.80
N LYS A 254 -9.45 9.47 8.11
CA LYS A 254 -8.54 10.17 9.03
C LYS A 254 -7.16 9.51 9.14
N ARG A 255 -7.04 8.22 8.83
CA ARG A 255 -5.75 7.48 8.79
C ARG A 255 -5.36 7.06 7.38
N THR A 256 -6.11 7.45 6.35
CA THR A 256 -5.93 6.95 4.99
C THR A 256 -5.58 8.08 4.02
N THR A 257 -4.66 7.80 3.12
CA THR A 257 -4.37 8.62 1.94
C THR A 257 -4.64 7.80 0.69
N LEU A 258 -5.34 8.40 -0.28
CA LEU A 258 -5.67 7.76 -1.54
C LEU A 258 -4.83 8.37 -2.67
N VAL A 259 -4.21 7.51 -3.48
CA VAL A 259 -3.58 7.88 -4.75
C VAL A 259 -4.39 7.23 -5.87
N ALA A 260 -5.17 8.03 -6.58
CA ALA A 260 -6.08 7.54 -7.61
C ALA A 260 -5.56 7.89 -9.01
N ASN A 261 -5.12 6.88 -9.74
CA ASN A 261 -4.77 6.99 -11.14
C ASN A 261 -5.60 5.98 -11.96
N THR A 262 -6.58 6.46 -12.70
CA THR A 262 -7.45 5.62 -13.52
C THR A 262 -6.80 5.27 -14.86
N SER A 263 -7.35 4.28 -15.56
CA SER A 263 -6.81 3.77 -16.83
C SER A 263 -6.81 4.80 -17.97
N ASN A 264 -7.65 5.82 -17.88
CA ASN A 264 -7.74 6.92 -18.87
C ASN A 264 -6.81 8.10 -18.54
N MET A 265 -6.12 8.08 -17.41
CA MET A 265 -5.11 9.09 -17.07
C MET A 265 -3.77 8.82 -17.77
N PRO A 266 -2.86 9.82 -17.86
CA PRO A 266 -1.59 9.65 -18.53
C PRO A 266 -0.76 8.48 -18.00
N VAL A 267 -0.18 7.70 -18.93
CA VAL A 267 0.62 6.49 -18.63
C VAL A 267 1.77 6.78 -17.68
N ALA A 268 2.43 7.91 -17.89
CA ALA A 268 3.54 8.35 -17.06
C ALA A 268 3.12 8.62 -15.59
N ALA A 269 1.92 9.14 -15.37
CA ALA A 269 1.36 9.31 -14.03
C ALA A 269 0.97 7.95 -13.42
N ARG A 270 0.52 7.00 -14.26
CA ARG A 270 0.25 5.63 -13.81
C ARG A 270 1.52 4.94 -13.33
N GLU A 271 2.61 5.05 -14.07
CA GLU A 271 3.90 4.49 -13.66
C GLU A 271 4.42 5.15 -12.38
N ALA A 272 4.22 6.46 -12.21
CA ALA A 272 4.64 7.19 -11.04
C ALA A 272 3.82 6.88 -9.77
N SER A 273 2.55 6.47 -9.89
CA SER A 273 1.61 6.34 -8.78
C SER A 273 2.09 5.42 -7.66
N ILE A 274 2.68 4.29 -8.00
CA ILE A 274 3.24 3.34 -7.03
C ILE A 274 4.41 3.97 -6.25
N TYR A 275 5.28 4.72 -6.95
CA TYR A 275 6.41 5.38 -6.28
C TYR A 275 5.96 6.56 -5.41
N THR A 276 4.92 7.27 -5.83
CA THR A 276 4.26 8.30 -5.01
C THR A 276 3.74 7.68 -3.73
N GLY A 277 2.94 6.62 -3.84
CA GLY A 277 2.35 5.94 -2.68
C GLY A 277 3.39 5.38 -1.71
N ILE A 278 4.42 4.68 -2.21
CA ILE A 278 5.44 4.12 -1.32
C ILE A 278 6.28 5.20 -0.63
N THR A 279 6.50 6.35 -1.29
CA THR A 279 7.22 7.47 -0.66
C THR A 279 6.40 8.11 0.47
N LEU A 280 5.08 8.24 0.28
CA LEU A 280 4.18 8.67 1.36
C LEU A 280 4.19 7.66 2.52
N ALA A 281 4.16 6.36 2.22
CA ALA A 281 4.22 5.31 3.24
C ALA A 281 5.55 5.35 4.03
N GLU A 282 6.69 5.52 3.35
CA GLU A 282 8.00 5.65 4.00
C GLU A 282 8.09 6.90 4.88
N TYR A 283 7.43 8.00 4.50
CA TYR A 283 7.41 9.21 5.29
C TYR A 283 6.69 9.01 6.63
N PHE A 284 5.54 8.35 6.64
CA PHE A 284 4.85 8.01 7.88
C PHE A 284 5.60 6.95 8.70
N ARG A 285 6.25 5.98 8.05
CA ARG A 285 7.17 5.06 8.73
C ARG A 285 8.26 5.81 9.48
N ASP A 286 8.85 6.84 8.88
CA ASP A 286 9.92 7.63 9.51
C ASP A 286 9.46 8.37 10.76
N MET A 287 8.15 8.61 10.92
CA MET A 287 7.56 9.12 12.15
C MET A 287 7.41 8.04 13.24
N GLY A 288 7.63 6.76 12.91
CA GLY A 288 7.47 5.63 13.81
C GLY A 288 6.08 4.99 13.74
N TYR A 289 5.35 5.16 12.64
CA TYR A 289 4.05 4.51 12.41
C TYR A 289 4.21 3.21 11.64
N HIS A 290 3.26 2.30 11.86
CA HIS A 290 3.11 1.09 11.06
C HIS A 290 2.17 1.38 9.91
N VAL A 291 2.70 1.33 8.70
CA VAL A 291 1.98 1.73 7.49
C VAL A 291 1.68 0.50 6.64
N SER A 292 0.43 0.35 6.20
CA SER A 292 0.07 -0.59 5.15
C SER A 292 -0.20 0.14 3.85
N MET A 293 0.56 -0.22 2.82
CA MET A 293 0.36 0.26 1.47
C MET A 293 -0.33 -0.81 0.63
N MET A 294 -1.44 -0.46 0.04
CA MET A 294 -2.15 -1.30 -0.92
C MET A 294 -1.99 -0.74 -2.32
N ALA A 295 -1.56 -1.60 -3.26
CA ALA A 295 -1.39 -1.25 -4.67
C ALA A 295 -2.36 -2.09 -5.52
N ASP A 296 -3.41 -1.46 -6.02
CA ASP A 296 -4.44 -2.10 -6.86
C ASP A 296 -4.48 -1.42 -8.24
N SER A 297 -4.00 -2.04 -9.34
CA SER A 297 -3.25 -3.29 -9.36
C SER A 297 -1.85 -3.10 -9.95
N THR A 298 -0.91 -3.87 -9.46
CA THR A 298 0.47 -3.87 -9.97
C THR A 298 0.55 -4.35 -11.43
N SER A 299 -0.42 -5.15 -11.91
CA SER A 299 -0.53 -5.54 -13.32
C SER A 299 -0.73 -4.32 -14.23
N ARG A 300 -1.57 -3.37 -13.81
CA ARG A 300 -1.80 -2.14 -14.58
C ARG A 300 -0.59 -1.21 -14.57
N TRP A 301 0.17 -1.21 -13.48
CA TRP A 301 1.46 -0.55 -13.45
C TRP A 301 2.46 -1.18 -14.42
N ALA A 302 2.52 -2.51 -14.50
CA ALA A 302 3.36 -3.21 -15.45
C ALA A 302 2.93 -2.93 -16.91
N GLU A 303 1.63 -2.83 -17.19
CA GLU A 303 1.12 -2.35 -18.50
C GLU A 303 1.64 -0.95 -18.84
N ALA A 304 1.70 -0.04 -17.85
CA ALA A 304 2.28 1.28 -18.09
C ALA A 304 3.77 1.21 -18.45
N LEU A 305 4.54 0.34 -17.79
CA LEU A 305 5.93 0.09 -18.17
C LEU A 305 6.06 -0.45 -19.60
N ARG A 306 5.21 -1.40 -19.98
CA ARG A 306 5.16 -1.96 -21.34
C ARG A 306 4.85 -0.87 -22.37
N GLU A 307 3.89 0.00 -22.11
CA GLU A 307 3.54 1.10 -23.01
C GLU A 307 4.67 2.12 -23.13
N ILE A 308 5.35 2.46 -22.04
CA ILE A 308 6.49 3.38 -22.03
C ILE A 308 7.65 2.78 -22.83
N SER A 309 8.03 1.54 -22.57
CA SER A 309 9.13 0.87 -23.28
C SER A 309 8.85 0.74 -24.78
N GLY A 310 7.60 0.43 -25.15
CA GLY A 310 7.18 0.40 -26.56
C GLY A 310 7.30 1.76 -27.26
N ARG A 311 6.92 2.85 -26.57
CA ARG A 311 7.08 4.21 -27.11
C ARG A 311 8.55 4.65 -27.21
N LEU A 312 9.42 4.08 -26.39
CA LEU A 312 10.87 4.32 -26.44
C LEU A 312 11.59 3.40 -27.43
N ALA A 313 10.84 2.51 -28.11
CA ALA A 313 11.37 1.50 -29.03
C ALA A 313 12.41 0.57 -28.37
N GLU A 314 12.26 0.29 -27.06
CA GLU A 314 13.07 -0.69 -26.37
C GLU A 314 12.72 -2.11 -26.84
N MET A 315 13.71 -3.01 -26.85
CA MET A 315 13.48 -4.40 -27.24
C MET A 315 12.54 -5.09 -26.24
N PRO A 316 11.39 -5.63 -26.70
CA PRO A 316 10.46 -6.31 -25.80
C PRO A 316 10.99 -7.69 -25.38
N ALA A 317 10.69 -8.10 -24.15
CA ALA A 317 10.84 -9.46 -23.66
C ALA A 317 9.48 -10.20 -23.70
N ASP A 318 9.26 -11.12 -22.77
CA ASP A 318 8.05 -11.95 -22.71
C ASP A 318 6.77 -11.11 -22.70
N SER A 319 5.82 -11.48 -23.54
CA SER A 319 4.50 -10.82 -23.66
C SER A 319 4.57 -9.30 -23.92
N GLY A 320 5.69 -8.82 -24.47
CA GLY A 320 5.91 -7.41 -24.79
C GLY A 320 6.31 -6.54 -23.59
N TYR A 321 6.60 -7.12 -22.45
CA TYR A 321 7.12 -6.40 -21.29
C TYR A 321 8.62 -6.09 -21.44
N PRO A 322 9.13 -5.02 -20.82
CA PRO A 322 10.56 -4.76 -20.80
C PRO A 322 11.31 -5.82 -19.99
N ALA A 323 12.53 -6.17 -20.39
CA ALA A 323 13.35 -7.16 -19.70
C ALA A 323 13.64 -6.81 -18.24
N TYR A 324 13.58 -5.54 -17.87
CA TYR A 324 13.79 -5.06 -16.49
C TYR A 324 12.53 -5.07 -15.61
N LEU A 325 11.41 -5.66 -16.06
CA LEU A 325 10.16 -5.71 -15.28
C LEU A 325 10.37 -6.32 -13.90
N GLY A 326 11.04 -7.49 -13.82
CA GLY A 326 11.32 -8.17 -12.55
C GLY A 326 12.15 -7.31 -11.60
N ALA A 327 13.20 -6.64 -12.12
CA ALA A 327 14.04 -5.76 -11.33
C ALA A 327 13.27 -4.53 -10.78
N ARG A 328 12.35 -3.98 -11.57
CA ARG A 328 11.48 -2.87 -11.14
C ARG A 328 10.49 -3.30 -10.05
N LEU A 329 9.87 -4.46 -10.21
CA LEU A 329 9.00 -5.05 -9.18
C LEU A 329 9.79 -5.32 -7.88
N ALA A 330 10.97 -5.94 -7.99
CA ALA A 330 11.83 -6.21 -6.84
C ALA A 330 12.18 -4.91 -6.11
N SER A 331 12.64 -3.87 -6.82
CA SER A 331 13.01 -2.60 -6.21
C SER A 331 11.83 -1.89 -5.51
N PHE A 332 10.60 -2.12 -5.98
CA PHE A 332 9.40 -1.62 -5.31
C PHE A 332 9.11 -2.39 -4.03
N TYR A 333 9.05 -3.73 -4.09
CA TYR A 333 8.76 -4.55 -2.91
C TYR A 333 9.87 -4.51 -1.85
N GLU A 334 11.14 -4.29 -2.24
CA GLU A 334 12.27 -4.12 -1.31
C GLU A 334 12.17 -2.86 -0.43
N ARG A 335 11.33 -1.90 -0.78
CA ARG A 335 11.03 -0.72 0.04
C ARG A 335 10.17 -1.05 1.27
N ALA A 336 9.51 -2.22 1.27
CA ALA A 336 8.87 -2.76 2.46
C ALA A 336 9.89 -3.13 3.52
N GLY A 337 9.48 -3.11 4.76
CA GLY A 337 10.29 -3.55 5.88
C GLY A 337 9.91 -2.88 7.18
N ARG A 338 10.27 -3.52 8.28
CA ARG A 338 10.33 -2.91 9.59
C ARG A 338 11.72 -2.30 9.76
N ALA A 339 11.78 -1.09 10.26
CA ALA A 339 13.02 -0.36 10.36
C ALA A 339 13.10 0.48 11.64
N ARG A 340 14.33 0.66 12.12
CA ARG A 340 14.65 1.71 13.06
C ARG A 340 14.86 3.00 12.27
N CYS A 341 14.07 4.03 12.63
CA CYS A 341 14.10 5.31 11.96
C CYS A 341 15.38 6.10 12.30
N LEU A 342 15.72 7.04 11.42
CA LEU A 342 16.80 7.99 11.67
C LEU A 342 16.40 9.00 12.76
N GLY A 343 17.43 9.52 13.46
CA GLY A 343 17.27 10.64 14.39
C GLY A 343 16.66 10.30 15.74
N SER A 344 16.46 11.32 16.52
CA SER A 344 15.92 11.26 17.88
C SER A 344 14.45 11.76 17.94
N PRO A 345 13.63 11.25 18.87
CA PRO A 345 13.87 10.10 19.74
C PRO A 345 13.92 8.77 18.97
N ARG A 346 14.56 7.76 19.56
CA ARG A 346 14.63 6.41 18.97
C ARG A 346 13.22 5.85 18.77
N ARG A 347 12.93 5.44 17.55
CA ARG A 347 11.62 4.92 17.16
C ARG A 347 11.73 3.88 16.06
N GLU A 348 10.72 3.05 15.98
CA GLU A 348 10.58 2.01 14.97
C GLU A 348 9.29 2.23 14.19
N GLY A 349 9.30 1.89 12.92
CA GLY A 349 8.14 1.93 12.06
C GLY A 349 8.24 0.85 10.99
N SER A 350 7.14 0.59 10.30
CA SER A 350 7.13 -0.41 9.24
C SER A 350 6.33 0.05 8.03
N VAL A 351 6.71 -0.47 6.87
CA VAL A 351 5.91 -0.37 5.64
C VAL A 351 5.62 -1.78 5.16
N SER A 352 4.35 -2.17 5.20
CA SER A 352 3.87 -3.43 4.63
C SER A 352 3.28 -3.15 3.25
N ILE A 353 3.62 -3.97 2.25
CA ILE A 353 3.10 -3.82 0.89
C ILE A 353 2.17 -4.98 0.57
N VAL A 354 0.95 -4.65 0.17
CA VAL A 354 -0.05 -5.59 -0.33
C VAL A 354 -0.37 -5.22 -1.78
N GLY A 355 0.13 -6.00 -2.72
CA GLY A 355 -0.05 -5.77 -4.15
C GLY A 355 -1.11 -6.68 -4.74
N ALA A 356 -2.18 -6.10 -5.27
CA ALA A 356 -3.14 -6.85 -6.06
C ALA A 356 -2.56 -7.11 -7.46
N VAL A 357 -2.72 -8.33 -7.93
CA VAL A 357 -2.28 -8.76 -9.27
C VAL A 357 -3.50 -9.26 -10.03
N SER A 358 -3.65 -8.82 -11.27
CA SER A 358 -4.79 -9.18 -12.11
C SER A 358 -4.30 -9.97 -13.33
N PRO A 359 -3.98 -11.26 -13.19
CA PRO A 359 -3.52 -12.07 -14.30
C PRO A 359 -4.63 -12.20 -15.35
N PRO A 360 -4.33 -12.04 -16.64
CA PRO A 360 -5.27 -12.24 -17.72
C PRO A 360 -5.83 -13.68 -17.69
N GLY A 361 -7.15 -13.82 -17.76
CA GLY A 361 -7.79 -15.15 -17.70
C GLY A 361 -7.69 -15.88 -16.36
N GLY A 362 -6.96 -15.34 -15.38
CA GLY A 362 -6.65 -16.02 -14.11
C GLY A 362 -5.43 -16.94 -14.20
N ASP A 363 -4.63 -16.81 -15.24
CA ASP A 363 -3.42 -17.63 -15.47
C ASP A 363 -2.23 -17.04 -14.70
N PHE A 364 -1.73 -17.76 -13.71
CA PHE A 364 -0.59 -17.36 -12.90
C PHE A 364 0.78 -17.48 -13.60
N SER A 365 0.83 -18.03 -14.82
CA SER A 365 2.04 -18.07 -15.64
C SER A 365 2.33 -16.72 -16.33
N ASP A 366 1.41 -15.75 -16.25
CA ASP A 366 1.62 -14.39 -16.71
C ASP A 366 2.93 -13.79 -16.16
N PRO A 367 3.75 -13.11 -16.99
CA PRO A 367 5.07 -12.62 -16.58
C PRO A 367 5.07 -11.72 -15.34
N VAL A 368 4.03 -10.89 -15.17
CA VAL A 368 3.91 -10.00 -14.00
C VAL A 368 3.65 -10.81 -12.73
N THR A 369 2.73 -11.77 -12.83
CA THR A 369 2.36 -12.66 -11.72
C THR A 369 3.53 -13.54 -11.32
N SER A 370 4.18 -14.17 -12.29
CA SER A 370 5.33 -15.04 -12.07
C SER A 370 6.52 -14.29 -11.44
N ALA A 371 6.83 -13.10 -11.95
CA ALA A 371 7.87 -12.24 -11.35
C ALA A 371 7.50 -11.81 -9.91
N THR A 372 6.24 -11.49 -9.66
CA THR A 372 5.78 -11.10 -8.32
C THR A 372 5.87 -12.25 -7.34
N LEU A 373 5.49 -13.47 -7.75
CA LEU A 373 5.62 -14.69 -6.94
C LEU A 373 7.05 -14.97 -6.46
N GLY A 374 8.03 -14.70 -7.31
CA GLY A 374 9.45 -14.86 -6.95
C GLY A 374 9.94 -13.86 -5.89
N ILE A 375 9.25 -12.74 -5.74
CA ILE A 375 9.68 -11.62 -4.88
C ILE A 375 8.97 -11.62 -3.53
N VAL A 376 7.63 -11.81 -3.53
CA VAL A 376 6.82 -11.69 -2.31
C VAL A 376 6.97 -12.87 -1.35
N GLN A 377 6.78 -12.61 -0.06
CA GLN A 377 6.86 -13.65 0.96
C GLN A 377 5.51 -14.26 1.30
N VAL A 378 4.42 -13.57 1.01
CA VAL A 378 3.05 -14.05 1.23
C VAL A 378 2.27 -13.98 -0.07
N PHE A 379 1.50 -15.01 -0.34
CA PHE A 379 0.69 -15.16 -1.52
C PHE A 379 -0.72 -15.59 -1.13
N TRP A 380 -1.70 -14.75 -1.42
CA TRP A 380 -3.12 -15.02 -1.22
C TRP A 380 -3.79 -15.23 -2.57
N GLY A 381 -3.68 -16.44 -3.11
CA GLY A 381 -4.23 -16.79 -4.41
C GLY A 381 -5.76 -16.84 -4.37
N LEU A 382 -6.42 -16.05 -5.19
CA LEU A 382 -7.89 -16.05 -5.30
C LEU A 382 -8.34 -16.92 -6.47
N ASP A 383 -9.32 -17.79 -6.21
CA ASP A 383 -9.87 -18.73 -7.17
C ASP A 383 -11.22 -18.23 -7.71
N LYS A 384 -11.33 -18.27 -9.05
CA LYS A 384 -12.56 -17.88 -9.74
C LYS A 384 -13.71 -18.87 -9.51
N LYS A 385 -13.40 -20.16 -9.37
CA LYS A 385 -14.43 -21.19 -9.12
C LYS A 385 -15.07 -21.01 -7.74
N LEU A 386 -14.23 -20.72 -6.72
CA LEU A 386 -14.72 -20.39 -5.38
C LEU A 386 -15.61 -19.14 -5.38
N ALA A 387 -15.16 -18.07 -6.05
CA ALA A 387 -15.94 -16.85 -6.19
C ALA A 387 -17.28 -17.07 -6.90
N GLN A 388 -17.32 -17.90 -7.96
CA GLN A 388 -18.55 -18.28 -8.65
C GLN A 388 -19.52 -19.05 -7.76
N ARG A 389 -19.01 -19.85 -6.82
CA ARG A 389 -19.80 -20.55 -5.79
C ARG A 389 -20.20 -19.63 -4.63
N LYS A 390 -19.90 -18.33 -4.73
CA LYS A 390 -20.13 -17.33 -3.66
C LYS A 390 -19.40 -17.66 -2.35
N HIS A 391 -18.30 -18.39 -2.42
CA HIS A 391 -17.43 -18.67 -1.30
C HIS A 391 -16.42 -17.52 -1.14
N PHE A 392 -16.54 -16.75 -0.08
CA PHE A 392 -15.69 -15.59 0.22
C PHE A 392 -15.15 -15.65 1.65
N PRO A 393 -13.87 -15.25 1.83
CA PRO A 393 -12.89 -14.88 0.81
C PRO A 393 -12.57 -16.06 -0.11
N SER A 394 -12.47 -15.81 -1.42
CA SER A 394 -12.23 -16.87 -2.44
C SER A 394 -10.77 -17.34 -2.49
N VAL A 395 -10.16 -17.50 -1.32
CA VAL A 395 -8.77 -17.90 -1.16
C VAL A 395 -8.61 -19.39 -1.43
N ASN A 396 -7.78 -19.71 -2.40
CA ASN A 396 -7.39 -21.09 -2.67
C ASN A 396 -6.25 -21.49 -1.72
N TRP A 397 -6.53 -22.41 -0.82
CA TRP A 397 -5.60 -22.85 0.24
C TRP A 397 -4.44 -23.71 -0.28
N LEU A 398 -4.58 -24.34 -1.47
CA LEU A 398 -3.53 -25.15 -2.07
C LEU A 398 -2.37 -24.31 -2.61
N ILE A 399 -2.70 -23.20 -3.27
CA ILE A 399 -1.71 -22.32 -3.91
C ILE A 399 -1.25 -21.19 -3.02
N SER A 400 -2.01 -20.88 -1.96
CA SER A 400 -1.68 -19.80 -1.04
C SER A 400 -0.62 -20.21 -0.04
N TYR A 401 0.30 -19.31 0.26
CA TYR A 401 1.37 -19.57 1.24
C TYR A 401 1.79 -18.32 2.01
N SER A 402 2.43 -18.55 3.14
CA SER A 402 3.18 -17.53 3.88
C SER A 402 4.55 -18.12 4.27
N ARG A 403 5.61 -17.41 3.98
CA ARG A 403 6.97 -17.73 4.41
C ARG A 403 7.30 -17.19 5.80
N TYR A 404 6.40 -16.41 6.40
CA TYR A 404 6.60 -15.82 7.72
C TYR A 404 6.16 -16.73 8.88
N LEU A 405 5.66 -17.94 8.61
CA LEU A 405 5.14 -18.84 9.64
C LEU A 405 6.16 -19.10 10.77
N ARG A 406 7.42 -19.38 10.41
CA ARG A 406 8.50 -19.61 11.39
C ARG A 406 8.85 -18.34 12.18
N ALA A 407 8.83 -17.17 11.54
CA ALA A 407 9.14 -15.90 12.18
C ALA A 407 8.08 -15.48 13.20
N LEU A 408 6.82 -15.91 12.98
CA LEU A 408 5.68 -15.61 13.85
C LEU A 408 5.43 -16.69 14.91
N GLU A 409 6.07 -17.85 14.82
CA GLU A 409 5.87 -18.96 15.75
C GLU A 409 6.07 -18.55 17.22
N PRO A 410 7.17 -17.85 17.60
CA PRO A 410 7.36 -17.39 18.97
C PRO A 410 6.26 -16.44 19.47
N HIS A 411 5.70 -15.62 18.57
CA HIS A 411 4.62 -14.70 18.90
C HIS A 411 3.33 -15.47 19.25
N TYR A 412 2.98 -16.46 18.43
CA TYR A 412 1.77 -17.25 18.63
C TYR A 412 1.89 -18.22 19.82
N GLU A 413 3.06 -18.82 20.02
CA GLU A 413 3.33 -19.67 21.17
C GLU A 413 3.23 -18.91 22.50
N GLY A 414 3.62 -17.63 22.52
CA GLY A 414 3.47 -16.75 23.67
C GLY A 414 2.04 -16.39 24.00
N LEU A 415 1.13 -16.40 23.01
CA LEU A 415 -0.29 -16.12 23.20
C LEU A 415 -1.10 -17.40 23.46
N HIS A 416 -0.94 -18.40 22.58
CA HIS A 416 -1.63 -19.69 22.63
C HIS A 416 -0.69 -20.80 22.15
N PRO A 417 -0.08 -21.57 23.04
CA PRO A 417 0.90 -22.60 22.68
C PRO A 417 0.38 -23.66 21.70
N GLU A 418 -0.91 -23.95 21.72
CA GLU A 418 -1.54 -24.93 20.83
C GLU A 418 -1.81 -24.40 19.42
N PHE A 419 -1.81 -23.08 19.20
CA PHE A 419 -2.21 -22.47 17.93
C PHE A 419 -1.38 -22.94 16.72
N PRO A 420 -0.04 -23.04 16.80
CA PRO A 420 0.75 -23.55 15.66
C PRO A 420 0.38 -25.00 15.28
N ALA A 421 0.08 -25.85 16.27
CA ALA A 421 -0.32 -27.24 16.04
C ALA A 421 -1.72 -27.32 15.40
N LEU A 422 -2.68 -26.55 15.92
CA LEU A 422 -4.04 -26.48 15.38
C LEU A 422 -4.06 -25.95 13.95
N ARG A 423 -3.27 -24.90 13.64
CA ARG A 423 -3.11 -24.39 12.28
C ARG A 423 -2.57 -25.46 11.32
N ARG A 424 -1.58 -26.24 11.76
CA ARG A 424 -1.02 -27.35 10.96
C ARG A 424 -2.08 -28.40 10.66
N ARG A 425 -2.84 -28.81 11.69
CA ARG A 425 -3.93 -29.77 11.53
C ARG A 425 -5.04 -29.27 10.61
N ALA A 426 -5.40 -27.99 10.72
CA ALA A 426 -6.38 -27.39 9.81
C ALA A 426 -5.94 -27.46 8.35
N ARG A 427 -4.66 -27.20 8.07
CA ARG A 427 -4.10 -27.32 6.71
C ARG A 427 -4.08 -28.78 6.20
N GLU A 428 -3.78 -29.72 7.07
CA GLU A 428 -3.82 -31.15 6.73
C GLU A 428 -5.24 -31.57 6.32
N ILE A 429 -6.26 -31.18 7.11
CA ILE A 429 -7.68 -31.48 6.80
C ILE A 429 -8.09 -30.88 5.44
N LEU A 430 -7.69 -29.62 5.17
CA LEU A 430 -7.99 -28.99 3.88
C LEU A 430 -7.31 -29.72 2.71
N GLN A 431 -6.09 -30.24 2.91
CA GLN A 431 -5.39 -31.02 1.90
C GLN A 431 -6.09 -32.38 1.68
N GLU A 432 -6.44 -33.08 2.75
CA GLU A 432 -7.18 -34.35 2.70
C GLU A 432 -8.53 -34.19 1.98
N GLU A 433 -9.23 -33.07 2.19
CA GLU A 433 -10.52 -32.76 1.52
C GLU A 433 -10.34 -32.62 0.02
N GLU A 434 -9.33 -31.90 -0.44
CA GLU A 434 -9.09 -31.71 -1.88
C GLU A 434 -8.69 -33.02 -2.57
N GLU A 435 -7.84 -33.82 -1.94
CA GLU A 435 -7.46 -35.13 -2.45
C GLU A 435 -8.68 -36.07 -2.61
N LEU A 436 -9.58 -36.06 -1.63
CA LEU A 436 -10.84 -36.79 -1.70
C LEU A 436 -11.77 -36.24 -2.79
N ALA A 437 -11.82 -34.90 -2.94
CA ALA A 437 -12.64 -34.27 -3.98
C ALA A 437 -12.15 -34.65 -5.40
N GLU A 438 -10.82 -34.72 -5.61
CA GLU A 438 -10.25 -35.17 -6.87
C GLU A 438 -10.61 -36.68 -7.16
N ILE A 439 -10.51 -37.54 -6.14
CA ILE A 439 -10.89 -38.92 -6.26
C ILE A 439 -12.38 -39.06 -6.64
N VAL A 440 -13.25 -38.32 -5.98
CA VAL A 440 -14.69 -38.33 -6.29
C VAL A 440 -14.99 -37.81 -7.71
N GLN A 441 -14.22 -36.85 -8.21
CA GLN A 441 -14.36 -36.39 -9.60
C GLN A 441 -13.92 -37.44 -10.61
N LEU A 442 -12.86 -38.24 -10.32
CA LEU A 442 -12.34 -39.25 -11.21
C LEU A 442 -13.18 -40.52 -11.22
N VAL A 443 -13.61 -40.97 -10.05
CA VAL A 443 -14.30 -42.29 -9.89
C VAL A 443 -15.84 -42.14 -10.04
N GLY A 444 -16.33 -40.92 -9.96
CA GLY A 444 -17.76 -40.64 -9.85
C GLY A 444 -18.30 -40.92 -8.43
N LYS A 445 -19.51 -40.43 -8.14
CA LYS A 445 -20.19 -40.80 -6.89
C LYS A 445 -20.50 -42.31 -6.97
N VAL A 446 -19.70 -43.14 -6.32
CA VAL A 446 -20.04 -44.54 -6.12
C VAL A 446 -21.38 -44.56 -5.35
N GLY A 447 -22.40 -45.11 -5.99
CA GLY A 447 -23.72 -45.20 -5.41
C GLY A 447 -23.66 -45.87 -4.04
N ASN A 448 -24.50 -45.45 -3.13
CA ASN A 448 -24.67 -45.95 -1.77
C ASN A 448 -24.74 -47.50 -1.73
N GLY A 449 -23.62 -48.14 -1.54
CA GLY A 449 -23.52 -49.59 -1.42
C GLY A 449 -22.17 -50.01 -0.87
N GLY A 450 -21.98 -49.92 0.44
CA GLY A 450 -20.97 -50.67 1.14
C GLY A 450 -19.77 -49.89 1.70
N MET A 451 -20.03 -48.93 2.58
CA MET A 451 -19.10 -48.50 3.62
C MET A 451 -19.89 -48.09 4.87
N GLU A 452 -20.51 -49.11 5.46
CA GLU A 452 -20.86 -49.03 6.89
C GLU A 452 -19.55 -49.28 7.65
N GLY A 453 -18.90 -48.22 8.12
CA GLY A 453 -17.72 -48.37 8.96
C GLY A 453 -16.88 -47.14 9.24
N MET A 454 -17.08 -46.00 8.58
CA MET A 454 -16.43 -44.75 8.99
C MET A 454 -17.46 -43.65 9.05
N GLY A 455 -17.85 -43.30 10.28
CA GLY A 455 -18.90 -42.36 10.57
C GLY A 455 -18.52 -40.90 10.23
N TRP A 456 -18.76 -40.50 8.99
CA TRP A 456 -18.95 -39.11 8.61
C TRP A 456 -20.22 -39.03 7.78
N GLY A 457 -21.35 -38.84 8.46
CA GLY A 457 -22.65 -38.67 7.84
C GLY A 457 -22.77 -37.28 7.21
N VAL A 458 -22.44 -37.13 5.94
CA VAL A 458 -22.96 -36.08 5.11
C VAL A 458 -24.23 -36.63 4.45
N ARG A 459 -25.40 -36.40 5.03
CA ARG A 459 -26.68 -36.58 4.37
C ARG A 459 -26.83 -35.49 3.32
N MET A 460 -26.82 -35.89 2.05
CA MET A 460 -27.41 -35.10 0.98
C MET A 460 -28.76 -35.74 0.65
N ASP A 461 -29.82 -35.15 1.15
CA ASP A 461 -31.18 -35.48 0.68
C ASP A 461 -31.33 -34.94 -0.74
N GLY A 462 -31.58 -35.85 -1.69
CA GLY A 462 -31.99 -35.49 -3.03
C GLY A 462 -33.46 -35.07 -2.99
N ASP A 463 -33.71 -33.96 -3.55
CA ASP A 463 -34.85 -33.39 -4.25
C ASP A 463 -35.12 -31.95 -3.82
N GLY A 464 -34.89 -31.08 -4.75
CA GLY A 464 -35.43 -29.74 -5.00
C GLY A 464 -36.12 -29.01 -3.86
N ASP A 465 -35.32 -28.26 -3.08
CA ASP A 465 -35.71 -26.87 -2.78
C ASP A 465 -34.54 -26.10 -2.18
N MET A 466 -34.31 -24.88 -2.64
CA MET A 466 -33.22 -24.05 -2.16
C MET A 466 -33.56 -23.45 -0.80
N GLY A 467 -33.22 -24.16 0.26
CA GLY A 467 -33.18 -23.64 1.64
C GLY A 467 -31.78 -23.24 2.05
N CYS A 468 -31.52 -21.97 2.11
CA CYS A 468 -30.34 -21.37 2.71
C CYS A 468 -30.27 -21.73 4.19
N GLY A 469 -29.25 -22.46 4.61
CA GLY A 469 -29.03 -22.69 6.04
C GLY A 469 -28.10 -23.84 6.35
N THR A 470 -26.84 -23.55 6.52
CA THR A 470 -26.00 -24.17 7.54
C THR A 470 -24.76 -23.32 7.76
N GLY A 471 -24.88 -22.44 8.73
CA GLY A 471 -23.72 -21.90 9.43
C GLY A 471 -23.03 -23.02 10.18
N MET A 472 -21.78 -23.30 9.84
CA MET A 472 -20.91 -24.08 10.68
C MET A 472 -20.50 -23.15 11.84
N GLU A 473 -21.25 -23.17 12.93
CA GLU A 473 -20.86 -22.54 14.19
C GLU A 473 -19.63 -23.29 14.72
N MET A 474 -18.46 -22.75 14.48
CA MET A 474 -17.30 -23.08 15.29
C MET A 474 -17.47 -22.36 16.64
N ARG A 475 -17.94 -23.08 17.66
CA ARG A 475 -17.86 -22.57 19.04
C ARG A 475 -16.39 -22.39 19.39
N VAL A 476 -15.98 -21.14 19.46
CA VAL A 476 -14.75 -20.75 20.13
C VAL A 476 -15.08 -20.79 21.62
N MET A 477 -14.41 -21.68 22.36
CA MET A 477 -14.33 -21.54 23.82
C MET A 477 -13.55 -20.24 24.11
N GLU A 478 -14.10 -19.45 24.97
CA GLU A 478 -13.51 -18.23 25.54
C GLU A 478 -12.13 -18.48 26.20
#